data_9564701c89f280618a2c8198db40f54b
#
_entry.id   9564701c89f280618a2c8198db40f54b
#
_cell.length_a   1.000
_cell.length_b   1.000
_cell.length_c   1.000
_cell.angle_alpha   90.00
_cell.angle_beta   90.00
_cell.angle_gamma   90.00
#
_symmetry.space_group_name_H-M   'P 1'
#
loop_
_entity.id
_entity.type
_entity.pdbx_description
1 polymer ?
#
loop_
_entity_poly.entity_id
_entity_poly.type
_entity_poly.pdbx_seq_one_letter_code
_entity_poly.pdbx_strand_id
1 'polypeptide(L)'
;MQLLSGPRFVSRLLGRKAQRPRSTRAHSSGALRAAFAAAGFAAATLAWAAGASAVASPVDRYPSAAAAYAVQIDGRLAWGRAIDTPRAPASLAKLLTAIVLLDKNWDPKSAIRVSESAAAMPAVHLGLRAGDSLRADDAMTAMLMRSANDACAALVEHAAGSFARFAHEMNERAHELGMSASHFVNPCGLDAAGQHTTARDLLRLAQAAYEYPAIAATVGRRNASIDTMAGEHLHFDNGNVLLGQMDGVIGVKSGFTSEAGRCLIALARRGPHEVWLVLLDSPNRWGVAAGILFEAFDLAAQSAPAAP
;
A
#
# COMPACT_ATOMS: atom_id res chain seq x y z
N MET A 1 6.74 26.92 58.63
CA MET A 1 7.80 27.81 59.15
C MET A 1 8.69 28.13 57.98
N GLN A 2 8.69 29.39 57.60
CA GLN A 2 9.63 30.19 56.77
C GLN A 2 9.88 29.69 55.34
N LEU A 3 9.32 30.30 54.27
CA LEU A 3 9.48 31.68 53.71
C LEU A 3 10.91 32.07 53.37
N LEU A 4 11.13 32.41 52.09
CA LEU A 4 11.80 33.60 51.53
C LEU A 4 12.39 33.21 50.15
N SER A 5 11.96 33.71 49.08
CA SER A 5 11.96 35.05 48.42
C SER A 5 13.05 35.16 47.33
N GLY A 6 12.62 35.60 46.16
CA GLY A 6 13.33 35.82 44.91
C GLY A 6 14.44 36.93 44.97
N PRO A 7 14.92 37.44 43.82
CA PRO A 7 14.29 38.64 43.23
C PRO A 7 14.26 38.73 41.70
N ARG A 8 13.34 39.57 41.24
CA ARG A 8 13.18 40.18 39.91
C ARG A 8 14.35 41.12 39.61
N PHE A 9 14.72 41.23 38.34
CA PHE A 9 15.28 42.49 37.84
C PHE A 9 14.66 42.85 36.49
N VAL A 10 14.34 44.14 36.43
CA VAL A 10 13.52 44.86 35.46
C VAL A 10 14.39 45.78 34.62
N SER A 11 14.03 45.93 33.33
CA SER A 11 14.11 47.14 32.48
C SER A 11 15.45 47.75 32.03
N ARG A 12 15.51 48.06 30.75
CA ARG A 12 15.47 49.39 30.06
C ARG A 12 15.89 49.25 28.60
N LEU A 13 14.99 49.48 27.69
CA LEU A 13 14.69 50.69 26.90
C LEU A 13 15.90 51.55 26.49
N LEU A 14 16.02 51.77 25.19
CA LEU A 14 16.38 52.95 24.40
C LEU A 14 16.80 52.45 23.02
N GLY A 15 16.19 52.66 21.86
CA GLY A 15 15.62 53.90 21.34
C GLY A 15 16.66 54.66 20.51
N ARG A 16 16.72 54.42 19.17
CA ARG A 16 17.21 55.46 18.25
C ARG A 16 16.54 55.35 16.88
N LYS A 17 15.82 56.43 16.59
CA LYS A 17 15.34 56.88 15.28
C LYS A 17 16.49 57.53 14.51
N ALA A 18 16.24 57.68 13.22
CA ALA A 18 16.68 58.69 12.25
C ALA A 18 17.52 58.07 11.13
N GLN A 19 17.45 58.40 9.84
CA GLN A 19 16.84 59.52 9.14
C GLN A 19 16.92 59.20 7.63
N ARG A 20 15.94 59.61 6.87
CA ARG A 20 16.03 59.75 5.40
C ARG A 20 16.80 61.02 5.04
N PRO A 21 17.37 61.10 3.86
CA PRO A 21 17.27 62.35 3.10
C PRO A 21 16.59 62.16 1.73
N ARG A 22 15.95 63.28 1.36
CA ARG A 22 15.24 63.57 0.12
C ARG A 22 16.16 64.25 -0.88
N SER A 23 15.70 64.20 -2.17
CA SER A 23 15.82 65.17 -3.26
C SER A 23 17.15 65.20 -4.02
N THR A 24 17.17 65.26 -5.34
CA THR A 24 16.74 66.45 -6.12
C THR A 24 16.55 66.11 -7.61
N ARG A 25 15.69 66.88 -8.23
CA ARG A 25 15.38 67.07 -9.66
C ARG A 25 16.59 67.39 -10.53
N ALA A 26 16.52 67.04 -11.84
CA ALA A 26 16.59 67.98 -12.97
C ALA A 26 16.35 67.28 -14.31
N HIS A 27 15.42 67.76 -15.02
CA HIS A 27 15.16 68.14 -16.41
C HIS A 27 16.27 67.85 -17.44
N SER A 28 15.94 67.24 -18.61
CA SER A 28 15.60 68.01 -19.82
C SER A 28 15.50 67.07 -21.04
N SER A 29 14.38 67.17 -21.72
CA SER A 29 14.15 67.31 -23.18
C SER A 29 15.07 66.62 -24.19
N GLY A 30 14.44 65.89 -25.10
CA GLY A 30 15.04 65.51 -26.38
C GLY A 30 14.08 64.63 -27.20
N ALA A 31 13.17 65.23 -27.93
CA ALA A 31 12.34 64.54 -28.91
C ALA A 31 13.18 64.14 -30.13
N LEU A 32 13.14 62.89 -30.53
CA LEU A 32 13.39 62.51 -31.92
C LEU A 32 12.42 61.40 -32.34
N ARG A 33 11.59 61.76 -33.31
CA ARG A 33 10.69 60.86 -34.04
C ARG A 33 11.53 59.97 -34.95
N ALA A 34 11.38 58.66 -34.81
CA ALA A 34 11.64 57.74 -35.92
C ALA A 34 10.54 56.70 -35.98
N ALA A 35 9.77 56.82 -37.07
CA ALA A 35 8.80 55.82 -37.47
C ALA A 35 9.56 54.58 -37.98
N PHE A 36 9.29 53.39 -37.40
CA PHE A 36 9.61 52.13 -38.05
C PHE A 36 8.41 51.23 -38.03
N ALA A 37 8.23 50.62 -39.22
CA ALA A 37 7.14 49.84 -39.71
C ALA A 37 6.70 48.69 -38.75
N ALA A 38 5.38 48.55 -38.64
CA ALA A 38 4.74 47.36 -38.08
C ALA A 38 4.95 46.18 -39.02
N ALA A 39 5.87 45.27 -38.65
CA ALA A 39 5.92 43.92 -39.21
C ALA A 39 5.20 43.01 -38.21
N GLY A 40 3.99 42.57 -38.61
CA GLY A 40 3.21 41.63 -37.82
C GLY A 40 3.89 40.30 -37.70
N PHE A 41 4.35 39.96 -36.51
CA PHE A 41 4.66 38.57 -36.12
C PHE A 41 3.39 37.96 -35.52
N ALA A 42 2.64 37.23 -36.35
CA ALA A 42 1.62 36.32 -35.89
C ALA A 42 2.35 35.15 -35.18
N ALA A 43 2.48 35.23 -33.87
CA ALA A 43 2.90 34.10 -33.04
C ALA A 43 1.76 33.08 -33.09
N ALA A 44 1.91 32.07 -33.94
CA ALA A 44 1.08 30.87 -33.88
C ALA A 44 1.41 30.14 -32.58
N THR A 45 0.62 30.39 -31.56
CA THR A 45 0.62 29.54 -30.37
C THR A 45 -0.01 28.20 -30.76
N LEU A 46 0.84 27.23 -31.16
CA LEU A 46 0.45 25.84 -31.17
C LEU A 46 0.13 25.46 -29.70
N ALA A 47 -1.15 25.51 -29.35
CA ALA A 47 -1.66 24.86 -28.16
C ALA A 47 -1.46 23.36 -28.37
N TRP A 48 -0.39 22.83 -27.79
CA TRP A 48 -0.21 21.41 -27.62
C TRP A 48 -1.25 20.98 -26.57
N ALA A 49 -2.45 20.67 -27.01
CA ALA A 49 -3.41 19.92 -26.25
C ALA A 49 -2.78 18.53 -26.09
N ALA A 50 -2.03 18.35 -24.98
CA ALA A 50 -1.72 17.02 -24.48
C ALA A 50 -3.07 16.37 -24.18
N GLY A 51 -3.61 15.66 -25.17
CA GLY A 51 -4.76 14.81 -25.00
C GLY A 51 -4.37 13.76 -23.95
N ALA A 52 -4.79 14.00 -22.72
CA ALA A 52 -4.86 12.93 -21.75
C ALA A 52 -5.81 11.90 -22.36
N SER A 53 -5.26 10.88 -23.02
CA SER A 53 -6.03 9.73 -23.46
C SER A 53 -6.73 9.21 -22.21
N ALA A 54 -8.03 9.44 -22.12
CA ALA A 54 -8.84 8.85 -21.08
C ALA A 54 -8.61 7.34 -21.19
N VAL A 55 -7.89 6.77 -20.22
CA VAL A 55 -7.70 5.32 -20.16
C VAL A 55 -9.10 4.74 -20.07
N ALA A 56 -9.52 4.05 -21.13
CA ALA A 56 -10.85 3.44 -21.19
C ALA A 56 -11.03 2.58 -19.92
N SER A 57 -12.18 2.74 -19.26
CA SER A 57 -12.51 1.91 -18.12
C SER A 57 -12.49 0.44 -18.56
N PRO A 58 -11.91 -0.47 -17.75
CA PRO A 58 -11.88 -1.87 -18.12
C PRO A 58 -13.31 -2.44 -18.19
N VAL A 59 -13.49 -3.45 -19.03
CA VAL A 59 -14.79 -4.11 -19.20
C VAL A 59 -15.22 -4.77 -17.87
N ASP A 60 -16.42 -4.46 -17.40
CA ASP A 60 -17.03 -5.12 -16.24
C ASP A 60 -17.68 -6.45 -16.68
N ARG A 61 -16.86 -7.51 -16.76
CA ARG A 61 -17.31 -8.84 -17.18
C ARG A 61 -18.06 -9.62 -16.08
N TYR A 62 -17.84 -9.24 -14.82
CA TYR A 62 -18.37 -9.96 -13.65
C TYR A 62 -19.06 -9.01 -12.67
N PRO A 63 -20.20 -8.42 -13.01
CA PRO A 63 -20.80 -7.32 -12.23
C PRO A 63 -21.23 -7.73 -10.80
N SER A 64 -21.40 -9.05 -10.54
CA SER A 64 -21.74 -9.59 -9.22
C SER A 64 -20.57 -10.22 -8.46
N ALA A 65 -19.36 -10.18 -9.02
CA ALA A 65 -18.19 -10.87 -8.44
C ALA A 65 -17.74 -10.25 -7.11
N ALA A 66 -17.74 -8.93 -7.07
CA ALA A 66 -17.29 -8.15 -5.93
C ALA A 66 -17.78 -6.69 -6.05
N ALA A 67 -17.75 -5.95 -4.97
CA ALA A 67 -18.06 -4.52 -5.02
C ALA A 67 -17.02 -3.73 -5.84
N ALA A 68 -15.75 -4.15 -5.80
CA ALA A 68 -14.72 -3.71 -6.72
C ALA A 68 -13.76 -4.86 -7.05
N TYR A 69 -13.30 -4.92 -8.31
CA TYR A 69 -12.31 -5.93 -8.71
C TYR A 69 -11.44 -5.44 -9.86
N ALA A 70 -10.25 -6.04 -10.00
CA ALA A 70 -9.36 -5.84 -11.13
C ALA A 70 -8.74 -7.18 -11.55
N VAL A 71 -8.71 -7.43 -12.86
CA VAL A 71 -8.05 -8.60 -13.49
C VAL A 71 -7.02 -8.12 -14.48
N GLN A 72 -5.77 -8.50 -14.27
CA GLN A 72 -4.70 -8.24 -15.21
C GLN A 72 -4.22 -9.57 -15.80
N ILE A 73 -4.10 -9.64 -17.11
CA ILE A 73 -3.61 -10.78 -17.88
C ILE A 73 -2.36 -10.32 -18.64
N ASP A 74 -1.23 -11.00 -18.44
CA ASP A 74 0.04 -10.73 -19.10
C ASP A 74 0.40 -9.23 -19.11
N GLY A 75 0.30 -8.59 -17.94
CA GLY A 75 0.62 -7.19 -17.72
C GLY A 75 -0.44 -6.19 -18.19
N ARG A 76 -1.56 -6.63 -18.80
CA ARG A 76 -2.64 -5.75 -19.30
C ARG A 76 -3.89 -5.87 -18.45
N LEU A 77 -4.44 -4.74 -18.01
CA LEU A 77 -5.73 -4.72 -17.32
C LEU A 77 -6.83 -5.13 -18.29
N ALA A 78 -7.34 -6.34 -18.11
CA ALA A 78 -8.34 -6.94 -18.99
C ALA A 78 -9.78 -6.61 -18.55
N TRP A 79 -10.08 -6.84 -17.27
CA TRP A 79 -11.41 -6.66 -16.70
C TRP A 79 -11.35 -5.92 -15.38
N GLY A 80 -12.43 -5.23 -15.03
CA GLY A 80 -12.51 -4.54 -13.75
C GLY A 80 -13.84 -3.83 -13.53
N ARG A 81 -14.14 -3.62 -12.26
CA ARG A 81 -15.29 -2.86 -11.79
C ARG A 81 -14.86 -1.97 -10.65
N ALA A 82 -15.30 -0.72 -10.66
CA ALA A 82 -15.05 0.25 -9.58
C ALA A 82 -13.57 0.26 -9.11
N ILE A 83 -12.63 0.07 -10.06
CA ILE A 83 -11.21 -0.20 -9.77
C ILE A 83 -10.53 0.94 -9.01
N ASP A 84 -11.06 2.16 -9.11
CA ASP A 84 -10.55 3.37 -8.46
C ASP A 84 -11.43 3.83 -7.30
N THR A 85 -12.47 3.07 -6.95
CA THR A 85 -13.35 3.39 -5.83
C THR A 85 -12.68 2.98 -4.50
N PRO A 86 -12.51 3.93 -3.55
CA PRO A 86 -11.93 3.63 -2.24
C PRO A 86 -12.75 2.61 -1.45
N ARG A 87 -12.07 1.64 -0.84
CA ARG A 87 -12.65 0.60 0.02
C ARG A 87 -11.67 0.20 1.11
N ALA A 88 -12.19 -0.34 2.21
CA ALA A 88 -11.36 -0.88 3.27
C ALA A 88 -10.50 -2.05 2.77
N PRO A 89 -9.18 -2.07 3.07
CA PRO A 89 -8.24 -3.07 2.55
C PRO A 89 -8.35 -4.44 3.24
N ALA A 90 -8.90 -4.53 4.42
CA ALA A 90 -8.72 -5.66 5.31
C ALA A 90 -7.23 -6.05 5.43
N SER A 91 -6.93 -7.30 5.72
CA SER A 91 -5.56 -7.82 5.85
C SER A 91 -4.73 -7.80 4.56
N LEU A 92 -5.25 -7.29 3.44
CA LEU A 92 -4.42 -7.05 2.24
C LEU A 92 -3.35 -5.97 2.52
N ALA A 93 -3.61 -5.07 3.47
CA ALA A 93 -2.65 -4.08 3.97
C ALA A 93 -1.33 -4.71 4.47
N LYS A 94 -1.36 -5.97 4.96
CA LYS A 94 -0.17 -6.67 5.45
C LYS A 94 0.91 -6.91 4.38
N LEU A 95 0.56 -6.83 3.10
CA LEU A 95 1.57 -6.85 2.03
C LEU A 95 2.45 -5.60 2.07
N LEU A 96 1.84 -4.43 2.27
CA LEU A 96 2.60 -3.18 2.43
C LEU A 96 3.41 -3.19 3.74
N THR A 97 2.83 -3.72 4.81
CA THR A 97 3.55 -3.93 6.08
C THR A 97 4.80 -4.78 5.87
N ALA A 98 4.68 -5.88 5.12
CA ALA A 98 5.82 -6.73 4.81
C ALA A 98 6.90 -6.00 3.99
N ILE A 99 6.52 -5.21 2.97
CA ILE A 99 7.45 -4.39 2.19
C ILE A 99 8.20 -3.43 3.11
N VAL A 100 7.49 -2.64 3.92
CA VAL A 100 8.09 -1.65 4.83
C VAL A 100 9.04 -2.30 5.83
N LEU A 101 8.71 -3.49 6.34
CA LEU A 101 9.60 -4.24 7.23
C LEU A 101 10.89 -4.67 6.51
N LEU A 102 10.77 -5.18 5.27
CA LEU A 102 11.91 -5.66 4.48
C LEU A 102 12.79 -4.52 3.96
N ASP A 103 12.23 -3.34 3.72
CA ASP A 103 12.97 -2.14 3.29
C ASP A 103 13.82 -1.53 4.43
N LYS A 104 13.61 -1.97 5.69
CA LYS A 104 14.43 -1.60 6.83
C LYS A 104 15.65 -2.53 6.95
N ASN A 105 16.42 -2.36 8.02
CA ASN A 105 17.51 -3.28 8.37
C ASN A 105 16.95 -4.63 8.84
N TRP A 106 16.37 -5.39 7.90
CA TRP A 106 15.73 -6.65 8.18
C TRP A 106 16.74 -7.74 8.49
N ASP A 107 16.69 -8.25 9.72
CA ASP A 107 17.36 -9.49 10.09
C ASP A 107 16.30 -10.58 10.36
N PRO A 108 16.21 -11.62 9.50
CA PRO A 108 15.22 -12.69 9.66
C PRO A 108 15.38 -13.48 10.96
N LYS A 109 16.54 -13.39 11.62
CA LYS A 109 16.85 -14.12 12.86
C LYS A 109 16.60 -13.29 14.12
N SER A 110 16.31 -12.00 13.99
CA SER A 110 16.00 -11.14 15.13
C SER A 110 14.90 -11.75 16.01
N ALA A 111 15.07 -11.66 17.32
CA ALA A 111 14.05 -12.08 18.29
C ALA A 111 12.96 -11.01 18.37
N ILE A 112 11.76 -11.35 17.95
CA ILE A 112 10.56 -10.50 18.05
C ILE A 112 9.82 -10.88 19.33
N ARG A 113 9.81 -9.96 20.29
CA ARG A 113 9.07 -10.16 21.55
C ARG A 113 7.61 -9.76 21.38
N VAL A 114 6.72 -10.62 21.86
CA VAL A 114 5.28 -10.38 21.90
C VAL A 114 4.94 -9.55 23.14
N SER A 115 4.42 -8.37 22.97
CA SER A 115 3.91 -7.51 24.04
C SER A 115 2.52 -7.95 24.49
N GLU A 116 2.02 -7.40 25.60
CA GLU A 116 0.63 -7.57 26.03
C GLU A 116 -0.36 -7.05 24.98
N SER A 117 -0.06 -5.91 24.36
CA SER A 117 -0.87 -5.33 23.28
C SER A 117 -0.89 -6.22 22.05
N ALA A 118 0.23 -6.78 21.64
CA ALA A 118 0.32 -7.69 20.51
C ALA A 118 -0.46 -8.99 20.78
N ALA A 119 -0.31 -9.58 21.94
CA ALA A 119 -1.04 -10.80 22.34
C ALA A 119 -2.57 -10.58 22.43
N ALA A 120 -3.01 -9.36 22.77
CA ALA A 120 -4.42 -8.98 22.87
C ALA A 120 -5.05 -8.55 21.53
N MET A 121 -4.33 -8.64 20.40
CA MET A 121 -4.85 -8.22 19.11
C MET A 121 -6.10 -9.01 18.72
N PRO A 122 -7.15 -8.31 18.22
CA PRO A 122 -8.43 -8.95 17.87
C PRO A 122 -8.34 -9.74 16.56
N ALA A 123 -9.41 -10.51 16.29
CA ALA A 123 -9.64 -11.30 15.09
C ALA A 123 -8.64 -12.48 14.90
N VAL A 124 -8.10 -12.67 13.71
CA VAL A 124 -7.19 -13.80 13.43
C VAL A 124 -5.85 -13.60 14.13
N HIS A 125 -5.46 -14.57 14.94
CA HIS A 125 -4.18 -14.60 15.65
C HIS A 125 -3.62 -16.04 15.68
N LEU A 126 -2.36 -16.20 16.02
CA LEU A 126 -1.73 -17.50 16.27
C LEU A 126 -1.99 -18.00 17.70
N GLY A 127 -2.31 -17.10 18.62
CA GLY A 127 -2.41 -17.39 20.05
C GLY A 127 -1.09 -17.17 20.77
N LEU A 128 -0.22 -16.31 20.26
CA LEU A 128 1.02 -15.91 20.90
C LEU A 128 0.71 -15.24 22.25
N ARG A 129 1.50 -15.56 23.28
CA ARG A 129 1.31 -15.04 24.63
C ARG A 129 2.25 -13.86 24.88
N ALA A 130 1.83 -12.94 25.72
CA ALA A 130 2.69 -11.87 26.20
C ALA A 130 3.97 -12.45 26.83
N GLY A 131 5.13 -11.95 26.38
CA GLY A 131 6.43 -12.46 26.79
C GLY A 131 7.04 -13.51 25.87
N ASP A 132 6.26 -14.17 25.01
CA ASP A 132 6.79 -15.04 23.96
C ASP A 132 7.75 -14.27 23.06
N SER A 133 8.66 -15.01 22.46
CA SER A 133 9.52 -14.48 21.41
C SER A 133 9.61 -15.50 20.27
N LEU A 134 9.69 -14.99 19.03
CA LEU A 134 9.86 -15.80 17.84
C LEU A 134 10.81 -15.08 16.88
N ARG A 135 11.31 -15.80 15.90
CA ARG A 135 12.17 -15.19 14.86
C ARG A 135 11.35 -14.24 14.00
N ALA A 136 12.00 -13.21 13.47
CA ALA A 136 11.35 -12.24 12.59
C ALA A 136 10.75 -12.87 11.35
N ASP A 137 11.44 -13.83 10.71
CA ASP A 137 10.94 -14.58 9.56
C ASP A 137 9.75 -15.49 9.89
N ASP A 138 9.69 -16.06 11.09
CA ASP A 138 8.56 -16.85 11.57
C ASP A 138 7.34 -15.96 11.83
N ALA A 139 7.53 -14.80 12.46
CA ALA A 139 6.47 -13.81 12.65
C ALA A 139 5.94 -13.27 11.30
N MET A 140 6.84 -13.00 10.34
CA MET A 140 6.47 -12.60 8.98
C MET A 140 5.66 -13.68 8.27
N THR A 141 6.08 -14.94 8.39
CA THR A 141 5.39 -16.10 7.84
C THR A 141 3.97 -16.21 8.40
N ALA A 142 3.81 -16.09 9.70
CA ALA A 142 2.50 -16.10 10.35
C ALA A 142 1.61 -14.92 9.91
N MET A 143 2.16 -13.73 9.85
CA MET A 143 1.47 -12.52 9.39
C MET A 143 0.96 -12.66 7.95
N LEU A 144 1.78 -13.18 7.04
CA LEU A 144 1.43 -13.28 5.62
C LEU A 144 0.51 -14.45 5.33
N MET A 145 0.82 -15.65 5.83
CA MET A 145 0.07 -16.88 5.52
C MET A 145 -1.22 -17.01 6.32
N ARG A 146 -1.14 -16.93 7.65
CA ARG A 146 -2.29 -17.06 8.55
C ARG A 146 -3.05 -15.77 8.73
N SER A 147 -2.45 -14.63 8.32
CA SER A 147 -2.99 -13.29 8.58
C SER A 147 -2.97 -12.88 10.06
N ALA A 148 -2.08 -13.48 10.85
CA ALA A 148 -2.01 -13.36 12.30
C ALA A 148 -1.79 -11.89 12.73
N ASN A 149 -2.71 -11.33 13.51
CA ASN A 149 -2.65 -9.95 13.97
C ASN A 149 -1.69 -9.77 15.14
N ASP A 150 -1.56 -10.77 16.01
CA ASP A 150 -0.56 -10.80 17.09
C ASP A 150 0.87 -10.76 16.54
N ALA A 151 1.18 -11.56 15.52
CA ALA A 151 2.46 -11.53 14.83
C ALA A 151 2.69 -10.20 14.08
N CYS A 152 1.66 -9.66 13.41
CA CYS A 152 1.71 -8.35 12.77
C CYS A 152 2.06 -7.25 13.78
N ALA A 153 1.37 -7.22 14.92
CA ALA A 153 1.59 -6.22 15.96
C ALA A 153 3.00 -6.32 16.55
N ALA A 154 3.44 -7.54 16.89
CA ALA A 154 4.77 -7.75 17.44
C ALA A 154 5.89 -7.27 16.50
N LEU A 155 5.79 -7.56 15.19
CA LEU A 155 6.72 -7.08 14.17
C LEU A 155 6.74 -5.56 14.08
N VAL A 156 5.57 -4.92 14.06
CA VAL A 156 5.43 -3.47 13.93
C VAL A 156 5.94 -2.75 15.18
N GLU A 157 5.63 -3.25 16.36
CA GLU A 157 6.13 -2.70 17.62
C GLU A 157 7.66 -2.80 17.69
N HIS A 158 8.22 -3.93 17.26
CA HIS A 158 9.67 -4.13 17.19
C HIS A 158 10.33 -3.12 16.20
N ALA A 159 9.74 -2.94 15.01
CA ALA A 159 10.34 -2.16 13.93
C ALA A 159 10.19 -0.65 14.10
N ALA A 160 9.12 -0.16 14.74
CA ALA A 160 8.78 1.25 14.82
C ALA A 160 8.35 1.73 16.21
N GLY A 161 8.14 0.83 17.16
CA GLY A 161 7.70 1.14 18.52
C GLY A 161 6.23 1.53 18.62
N SER A 162 5.54 1.87 17.52
CA SER A 162 4.11 2.19 17.54
C SER A 162 3.45 2.00 16.17
N PHE A 163 2.14 1.71 16.18
CA PHE A 163 1.32 1.58 14.99
C PHE A 163 1.23 2.89 14.19
N ALA A 164 1.10 4.03 14.89
CA ALA A 164 0.98 5.33 14.24
C ALA A 164 2.24 5.70 13.44
N ARG A 165 3.41 5.46 14.02
CA ARG A 165 4.68 5.69 13.34
C ARG A 165 4.84 4.77 12.14
N PHE A 166 4.51 3.49 12.29
CA PHE A 166 4.60 2.53 11.20
C PHE A 166 3.59 2.83 10.08
N ALA A 167 2.36 3.26 10.43
CA ALA A 167 1.36 3.68 9.45
C ALA A 167 1.84 4.91 8.64
N HIS A 168 2.56 5.84 9.24
CA HIS A 168 3.20 6.95 8.52
C HIS A 168 4.18 6.42 7.46
N GLU A 169 5.09 5.53 7.86
CA GLU A 169 6.05 4.90 6.94
C GLU A 169 5.35 4.09 5.83
N MET A 170 4.24 3.41 6.15
CA MET A 170 3.40 2.75 5.13
C MET A 170 2.84 3.74 4.11
N ASN A 171 2.36 4.90 4.54
CA ASN A 171 1.80 5.89 3.63
C ASN A 171 2.89 6.53 2.74
N GLU A 172 4.07 6.76 3.26
CA GLU A 172 5.23 7.19 2.46
C GLU A 172 5.55 6.14 1.39
N ARG A 173 5.63 4.86 1.79
CA ARG A 173 5.91 3.77 0.85
C ARG A 173 4.78 3.56 -0.16
N ALA A 174 3.52 3.69 0.24
CA ALA A 174 2.38 3.65 -0.66
C ALA A 174 2.46 4.75 -1.73
N HIS A 175 2.83 5.95 -1.35
CA HIS A 175 3.04 7.07 -2.28
C HIS A 175 4.15 6.76 -3.29
N GLU A 176 5.30 6.23 -2.84
CA GLU A 176 6.41 5.82 -3.71
C GLU A 176 6.00 4.71 -4.71
N LEU A 177 5.11 3.80 -4.30
CA LEU A 177 4.54 2.77 -5.16
C LEU A 177 3.44 3.29 -6.10
N GLY A 178 3.12 4.60 -6.07
CA GLY A 178 2.08 5.22 -6.88
C GLY A 178 0.65 4.85 -6.45
N MET A 179 0.46 4.47 -5.18
CA MET A 179 -0.86 4.15 -4.59
C MET A 179 -1.56 5.43 -4.13
N SER A 180 -1.83 6.34 -5.06
CA SER A 180 -2.30 7.71 -4.78
C SER A 180 -3.72 7.78 -4.23
N ALA A 181 -4.49 6.71 -4.32
CA ALA A 181 -5.87 6.61 -3.81
C ALA A 181 -5.96 5.68 -2.59
N SER A 182 -4.88 5.56 -1.83
CA SER A 182 -4.80 4.70 -0.65
C SER A 182 -4.30 5.48 0.56
N HIS A 183 -4.85 5.14 1.72
CA HIS A 183 -4.38 5.65 3.01
C HIS A 183 -4.49 4.57 4.09
N PHE A 184 -3.43 4.36 4.84
CA PHE A 184 -3.33 3.35 5.88
C PHE A 184 -3.25 4.00 7.26
N VAL A 185 -4.15 3.60 8.15
CA VAL A 185 -4.24 4.10 9.54
C VAL A 185 -3.59 3.10 10.51
N ASN A 186 -3.65 1.81 10.15
CA ASN A 186 -2.98 0.76 10.91
C ASN A 186 -2.34 -0.29 9.99
N PRO A 187 -1.26 -0.93 10.44
CA PRO A 187 -0.49 -1.87 9.63
C PRO A 187 -1.12 -3.23 9.44
N CYS A 188 -2.07 -3.62 10.29
CA CYS A 188 -2.64 -4.97 10.26
C CYS A 188 -3.93 -5.08 9.45
N GLY A 189 -4.45 -3.96 8.94
CA GLY A 189 -5.65 -3.92 8.10
C GLY A 189 -6.95 -4.10 8.88
N LEU A 190 -6.97 -3.70 10.16
CA LEU A 190 -8.19 -3.62 10.95
C LEU A 190 -9.05 -2.43 10.51
N ASP A 191 -10.36 -2.52 10.69
CA ASP A 191 -11.27 -1.43 10.38
C ASP A 191 -10.90 -0.18 11.18
N ALA A 192 -10.76 0.94 10.48
CA ALA A 192 -10.43 2.23 11.08
C ALA A 192 -10.91 3.37 10.17
N ALA A 193 -11.48 4.41 10.76
CA ALA A 193 -11.91 5.59 10.02
C ALA A 193 -10.74 6.18 9.21
N GLY A 194 -10.96 6.40 7.92
CA GLY A 194 -9.95 6.93 7.00
C GLY A 194 -9.05 5.87 6.33
N GLN A 195 -9.06 4.61 6.78
CA GLN A 195 -8.29 3.55 6.14
C GLN A 195 -8.95 3.07 4.86
N HIS A 196 -8.31 3.27 3.73
CA HIS A 196 -8.85 2.88 2.43
C HIS A 196 -7.76 2.57 1.40
N THR A 197 -8.17 1.86 0.37
CA THR A 197 -7.38 1.54 -0.82
C THR A 197 -8.31 1.34 -2.01
N THR A 198 -7.75 1.09 -3.19
CA THR A 198 -8.50 0.76 -4.41
C THR A 198 -8.03 -0.56 -5.00
N ALA A 199 -8.83 -1.19 -5.85
CA ALA A 199 -8.40 -2.41 -6.55
C ALA A 199 -7.18 -2.17 -7.44
N ARG A 200 -7.07 -0.98 -8.04
CA ARG A 200 -5.91 -0.57 -8.84
C ARG A 200 -4.65 -0.48 -7.97
N ASP A 201 -4.73 0.20 -6.84
CA ASP A 201 -3.57 0.37 -5.96
C ASP A 201 -3.14 -0.95 -5.32
N LEU A 202 -4.10 -1.82 -4.98
CA LEU A 202 -3.78 -3.17 -4.50
C LEU A 202 -3.12 -4.05 -5.57
N LEU A 203 -3.44 -3.86 -6.84
CA LEU A 203 -2.74 -4.55 -7.93
C LEU A 203 -1.27 -4.10 -7.98
N ARG A 204 -1.00 -2.79 -7.89
CA ARG A 204 0.36 -2.25 -7.79
C ARG A 204 1.10 -2.79 -6.57
N LEU A 205 0.45 -2.75 -5.42
CA LEU A 205 1.00 -3.28 -4.17
C LEU A 205 1.37 -4.75 -4.29
N ALA A 206 0.47 -5.56 -4.86
CA ALA A 206 0.67 -7.00 -4.99
C ALA A 206 1.86 -7.33 -5.90
N GLN A 207 1.98 -6.64 -7.02
CA GLN A 207 3.10 -6.77 -7.94
C GLN A 207 4.42 -6.37 -7.26
N ALA A 208 4.46 -5.19 -6.63
CA ALA A 208 5.64 -4.76 -5.90
C ALA A 208 6.03 -5.71 -4.76
N ALA A 209 5.05 -6.22 -4.01
CA ALA A 209 5.29 -7.18 -2.92
C ALA A 209 5.88 -8.51 -3.45
N TYR A 210 5.41 -8.96 -4.61
CA TYR A 210 5.87 -10.22 -5.19
C TYR A 210 7.31 -10.16 -5.74
N GLU A 211 7.85 -8.97 -6.00
CA GLU A 211 9.27 -8.75 -6.34
C GLU A 211 10.22 -9.04 -5.16
N TYR A 212 9.70 -9.08 -3.92
CA TYR A 212 10.49 -9.47 -2.76
C TYR A 212 10.52 -10.99 -2.62
N PRO A 213 11.69 -11.65 -2.80
CA PRO A 213 11.78 -13.12 -2.76
C PRO A 213 11.23 -13.72 -1.46
N ALA A 214 11.43 -13.04 -0.33
CA ALA A 214 10.92 -13.47 0.97
C ALA A 214 9.38 -13.49 1.03
N ILE A 215 8.72 -12.48 0.43
CA ILE A 215 7.25 -12.43 0.35
C ILE A 215 6.76 -13.49 -0.62
N ALA A 216 7.29 -13.53 -1.85
CA ALA A 216 6.88 -14.48 -2.89
C ALA A 216 6.98 -15.93 -2.42
N ALA A 217 8.11 -16.30 -1.80
CA ALA A 217 8.32 -17.63 -1.25
C ALA A 217 7.34 -17.98 -0.12
N THR A 218 6.97 -16.98 0.72
CA THR A 218 6.08 -17.20 1.86
C THR A 218 4.62 -17.35 1.42
N VAL A 219 4.13 -16.44 0.57
CA VAL A 219 2.70 -16.41 0.20
C VAL A 219 2.28 -17.59 -0.67
N GLY A 220 3.22 -18.25 -1.34
CA GLY A 220 2.99 -19.45 -2.16
C GLY A 220 2.95 -20.76 -1.38
N ARG A 221 3.33 -20.77 -0.10
CA ARG A 221 3.34 -21.99 0.74
C ARG A 221 1.93 -22.37 1.16
N ARG A 222 1.60 -23.67 1.16
CA ARG A 222 0.28 -24.17 1.58
C ARG A 222 0.13 -24.20 3.09
N ASN A 223 1.19 -24.56 3.78
CA ASN A 223 1.26 -24.61 5.24
C ASN A 223 2.65 -24.20 5.71
N ALA A 224 2.77 -23.93 6.99
CA ALA A 224 4.02 -23.65 7.65
C ALA A 224 4.00 -24.16 9.10
N SER A 225 5.19 -24.46 9.59
CA SER A 225 5.44 -24.66 11.02
C SER A 225 6.47 -23.63 11.46
N ILE A 226 6.28 -23.07 12.64
CA ILE A 226 7.19 -22.13 13.27
C ILE A 226 7.37 -22.52 14.73
N ASP A 227 8.47 -22.11 15.32
CA ASP A 227 8.77 -22.35 16.74
C ASP A 227 8.86 -21.02 17.50
N THR A 228 8.25 -20.96 18.68
CA THR A 228 8.59 -19.90 19.62
C THR A 228 9.97 -20.19 20.24
N MET A 229 10.66 -19.18 20.73
CA MET A 229 11.94 -19.38 21.42
C MET A 229 11.80 -20.15 22.73
N ALA A 230 10.58 -20.28 23.24
CA ALA A 230 10.24 -21.13 24.37
C ALA A 230 10.03 -22.60 23.98
N GLY A 231 10.11 -22.95 22.69
CA GLY A 231 9.98 -24.32 22.19
C GLY A 231 8.53 -24.74 21.90
N GLU A 232 7.58 -23.83 21.87
CA GLU A 232 6.21 -24.12 21.42
C GLU A 232 6.20 -24.24 19.89
N HIS A 233 5.73 -25.37 19.37
CA HIS A 233 5.63 -25.66 17.94
C HIS A 233 4.24 -25.33 17.43
N LEU A 234 4.14 -24.41 16.46
CA LEU A 234 2.88 -23.92 15.90
C LEU A 234 2.80 -24.30 14.41
N HIS A 235 1.77 -25.07 14.05
CA HIS A 235 1.48 -25.44 12.68
C HIS A 235 0.20 -24.76 12.20
N PHE A 236 0.20 -24.24 10.96
CA PHE A 236 -0.96 -23.57 10.38
C PHE A 236 -0.97 -23.64 8.86
N ASP A 237 -2.20 -23.63 8.32
CA ASP A 237 -2.43 -23.52 6.87
C ASP A 237 -2.46 -22.07 6.40
N ASN A 238 -2.16 -21.87 5.12
CA ASN A 238 -2.33 -20.59 4.45
C ASN A 238 -3.83 -20.24 4.33
N GLY A 239 -4.17 -19.01 4.64
CA GLY A 239 -5.53 -18.48 4.49
C GLY A 239 -6.02 -18.37 3.04
N ASN A 240 -5.17 -18.61 2.05
CA ASN A 240 -5.54 -18.71 0.64
C ASN A 240 -5.83 -20.15 0.26
N VAL A 241 -7.11 -20.54 0.30
CA VAL A 241 -7.54 -21.93 0.03
C VAL A 241 -7.37 -22.37 -1.42
N LEU A 242 -7.10 -21.45 -2.36
CA LEU A 242 -6.87 -21.81 -3.76
C LEU A 242 -5.49 -22.48 -3.97
N LEU A 243 -4.55 -22.28 -3.05
CA LEU A 243 -3.23 -22.90 -3.11
C LEU A 243 -3.34 -24.42 -3.07
N GLY A 244 -2.89 -25.08 -4.15
CA GLY A 244 -2.96 -26.52 -4.33
C GLY A 244 -4.36 -27.10 -4.57
N GLN A 245 -5.41 -26.25 -4.64
CA GLN A 245 -6.74 -26.61 -5.07
C GLN A 245 -7.01 -26.18 -6.52
N MET A 246 -6.37 -25.12 -6.97
CA MET A 246 -6.46 -24.62 -8.33
C MET A 246 -5.09 -24.58 -8.97
N ASP A 247 -4.95 -25.24 -10.11
CA ASP A 247 -3.71 -25.30 -10.85
C ASP A 247 -3.21 -23.89 -11.24
N GLY A 248 -1.90 -23.70 -11.10
CA GLY A 248 -1.23 -22.43 -11.40
C GLY A 248 -1.32 -21.36 -10.31
N VAL A 249 -2.18 -21.48 -9.30
CA VAL A 249 -2.24 -20.48 -8.20
C VAL A 249 -1.00 -20.58 -7.32
N ILE A 250 -0.29 -19.44 -7.17
CA ILE A 250 0.98 -19.32 -6.44
C ILE A 250 0.98 -18.23 -5.35
N GLY A 251 -0.17 -17.65 -5.05
CA GLY A 251 -0.32 -16.63 -3.98
C GLY A 251 -1.65 -15.89 -4.10
N VAL A 252 -1.92 -14.80 -3.39
CA VAL A 252 -1.00 -13.98 -2.58
C VAL A 252 -1.57 -13.80 -1.17
N LYS A 253 -2.72 -13.11 -1.02
CA LYS A 253 -3.24 -12.72 0.29
C LYS A 253 -4.77 -12.68 0.31
N SER A 254 -5.36 -13.20 1.35
CA SER A 254 -6.78 -13.01 1.67
C SER A 254 -6.96 -12.03 2.82
N GLY A 255 -8.15 -11.41 2.89
CA GLY A 255 -8.54 -10.50 3.97
C GLY A 255 -10.03 -10.60 4.25
N PHE A 256 -10.41 -10.26 5.47
CA PHE A 256 -11.79 -10.09 5.88
C PHE A 256 -11.86 -9.17 7.11
N THR A 257 -12.75 -8.21 7.05
CA THR A 257 -13.25 -7.47 8.20
C THR A 257 -14.74 -7.20 7.98
N SER A 258 -15.42 -6.69 8.99
CA SER A 258 -16.85 -6.37 8.85
C SER A 258 -17.11 -5.25 7.84
N GLU A 259 -16.22 -4.25 7.77
CA GLU A 259 -16.32 -3.14 6.84
C GLU A 259 -15.85 -3.50 5.43
N ALA A 260 -14.74 -4.24 5.32
CA ALA A 260 -14.14 -4.58 4.04
C ALA A 260 -14.85 -5.71 3.29
N GLY A 261 -15.65 -6.53 3.98
CA GLY A 261 -16.14 -7.78 3.43
C GLY A 261 -15.01 -8.78 3.12
N ARG A 262 -15.27 -9.75 2.23
CA ARG A 262 -14.26 -10.75 1.85
C ARG A 262 -13.40 -10.23 0.71
N CYS A 263 -12.08 -10.09 0.97
CA CYS A 263 -11.10 -9.59 0.03
C CYS A 263 -10.09 -10.68 -0.36
N LEU A 264 -9.53 -10.57 -1.57
CA LEU A 264 -8.51 -11.49 -2.09
C LEU A 264 -7.60 -10.78 -3.08
N ILE A 265 -6.31 -11.05 -3.00
CA ILE A 265 -5.36 -10.90 -4.10
C ILE A 265 -4.91 -12.31 -4.45
N ALA A 266 -5.07 -12.69 -5.72
CA ALA A 266 -4.56 -13.94 -6.25
C ALA A 266 -3.60 -13.70 -7.40
N LEU A 267 -2.56 -14.52 -7.45
CA LEU A 267 -1.65 -14.65 -8.58
C LEU A 267 -1.68 -16.09 -9.07
N ALA A 268 -1.83 -16.26 -10.38
CA ALA A 268 -1.74 -17.55 -11.00
C ALA A 268 -0.88 -17.50 -12.26
N ARG A 269 -0.13 -18.60 -12.54
CA ARG A 269 0.69 -18.76 -13.73
C ARG A 269 0.41 -20.11 -14.39
N ARG A 270 0.23 -20.11 -15.71
CA ARG A 270 0.10 -21.34 -16.54
C ARG A 270 0.87 -21.16 -17.85
N GLY A 271 1.89 -21.96 -18.05
CA GLY A 271 2.78 -21.78 -19.18
C GLY A 271 3.39 -20.35 -19.19
N PRO A 272 3.29 -19.60 -20.31
CA PRO A 272 3.80 -18.25 -20.41
C PRO A 272 2.86 -17.19 -19.80
N HIS A 273 1.65 -17.57 -19.41
CA HIS A 273 0.61 -16.63 -19.01
C HIS A 273 0.59 -16.39 -17.51
N GLU A 274 0.39 -15.12 -17.12
CA GLU A 274 0.28 -14.67 -15.75
C GLU A 274 -1.04 -13.90 -15.56
N VAL A 275 -1.77 -14.25 -14.51
CA VAL A 275 -3.02 -13.58 -14.16
C VAL A 275 -2.96 -13.07 -12.72
N TRP A 276 -3.16 -11.75 -12.56
CA TRP A 276 -3.40 -11.09 -11.29
C TRP A 276 -4.88 -10.80 -11.12
N LEU A 277 -5.41 -11.12 -9.96
CA LEU A 277 -6.79 -10.85 -9.57
C LEU A 277 -6.84 -10.15 -8.22
N VAL A 278 -7.56 -9.05 -8.15
CA VAL A 278 -7.93 -8.35 -6.90
C VAL A 278 -9.45 -8.39 -6.76
N LEU A 279 -9.95 -8.83 -5.62
CA LEU A 279 -11.37 -8.76 -5.23
C LEU A 279 -11.49 -7.99 -3.92
N LEU A 280 -12.40 -7.01 -3.87
CA LEU A 280 -12.78 -6.26 -2.67
C LEU A 280 -14.28 -6.43 -2.43
N ASP A 281 -14.64 -6.91 -1.25
CA ASP A 281 -16.00 -7.18 -0.84
C ASP A 281 -16.71 -8.14 -1.81
N SER A 282 -16.21 -9.35 -1.90
CA SER A 282 -16.77 -10.43 -2.73
C SER A 282 -17.63 -11.37 -1.87
N PRO A 283 -18.90 -11.62 -2.23
CA PRO A 283 -19.76 -12.50 -1.45
C PRO A 283 -19.25 -13.95 -1.44
N ASN A 284 -18.60 -14.39 -2.52
CA ASN A 284 -18.03 -15.72 -2.69
C ASN A 284 -16.63 -15.66 -3.34
N ARG A 285 -15.66 -15.05 -2.61
CA ARG A 285 -14.33 -14.79 -3.17
C ARG A 285 -13.63 -16.01 -3.78
N TRP A 286 -13.83 -17.22 -3.23
CA TRP A 286 -13.13 -18.42 -3.69
C TRP A 286 -13.71 -18.96 -5.00
N GLY A 287 -15.04 -19.15 -5.07
CA GLY A 287 -15.70 -19.61 -6.29
C GLY A 287 -15.59 -18.58 -7.41
N VAL A 288 -15.76 -17.29 -7.09
CA VAL A 288 -15.58 -16.18 -8.03
C VAL A 288 -14.15 -16.14 -8.56
N ALA A 289 -13.14 -16.21 -7.69
CA ALA A 289 -11.74 -16.18 -8.11
C ALA A 289 -11.40 -17.37 -9.02
N ALA A 290 -11.84 -18.56 -8.67
CA ALA A 290 -11.61 -19.77 -9.50
C ALA A 290 -12.21 -19.61 -10.91
N GLY A 291 -13.45 -19.12 -11.01
CA GLY A 291 -14.11 -18.87 -12.30
C GLY A 291 -13.40 -17.82 -13.14
N ILE A 292 -13.06 -16.68 -12.54
CA ILE A 292 -12.35 -15.58 -13.22
C ILE A 292 -10.97 -16.03 -13.71
N LEU A 293 -10.19 -16.70 -12.86
CA LEU A 293 -8.86 -17.19 -13.23
C LEU A 293 -8.92 -18.22 -14.35
N PHE A 294 -9.91 -19.12 -14.32
CA PHE A 294 -10.12 -20.10 -15.39
C PHE A 294 -10.36 -19.40 -16.73
N GLU A 295 -11.32 -18.48 -16.79
CA GLU A 295 -11.68 -17.75 -18.01
C GLU A 295 -10.55 -16.82 -18.48
N ALA A 296 -9.77 -16.25 -17.57
CA ALA A 296 -8.62 -15.42 -17.91
C ALA A 296 -7.54 -16.22 -18.66
N PHE A 297 -7.28 -17.46 -18.22
CA PHE A 297 -6.33 -18.33 -18.94
C PHE A 297 -6.87 -18.81 -20.28
N ASP A 298 -8.17 -19.08 -20.38
CA ASP A 298 -8.79 -19.43 -21.67
C ASP A 298 -8.66 -18.28 -22.68
N LEU A 299 -8.88 -17.04 -22.23
CA LEU A 299 -8.70 -15.85 -23.07
C LEU A 299 -7.23 -15.67 -23.48
N ALA A 300 -6.30 -15.83 -22.54
CA ALA A 300 -4.88 -15.70 -22.79
C ALA A 300 -4.39 -16.72 -23.84
N ALA A 301 -4.82 -17.97 -23.72
CA ALA A 301 -4.47 -19.04 -24.66
C ALA A 301 -5.02 -18.78 -26.08
N GLN A 302 -6.21 -18.19 -26.22
CA GLN A 302 -6.79 -17.83 -27.53
C GLN A 302 -6.08 -16.63 -28.18
N SER A 303 -5.41 -15.79 -27.38
CA SER A 303 -4.72 -14.59 -27.85
C SER A 303 -3.27 -14.86 -28.24
N ALA A 304 -2.75 -16.05 -27.99
CA ALA A 304 -1.41 -16.45 -28.41
C ALA A 304 -1.40 -16.60 -29.94
N PRO A 305 -0.40 -16.02 -30.68
CA PRO A 305 -0.26 -16.30 -32.09
C PRO A 305 -0.11 -17.81 -32.30
N ALA A 306 -0.84 -18.37 -33.28
CA ALA A 306 -0.70 -19.77 -33.66
C ALA A 306 0.80 -20.07 -33.86
N ALA A 307 1.32 -21.08 -33.19
CA ALA A 307 2.68 -21.52 -33.37
C ALA A 307 2.93 -21.81 -34.86
N PRO A 308 4.08 -21.39 -35.44
CA PRO A 308 4.37 -21.57 -36.84
C PRO A 308 4.49 -23.03 -37.24
#